data_f937d7595f36e7e471427a8596517486
#
_entry.id   f937d7595f36e7e471427a8596517486
#
_cell.length_a   1.000
_cell.length_b   1.000
_cell.length_c   1.000
_cell.angle_alpha   90.00
_cell.angle_beta   90.00
_cell.angle_gamma   90.00
#
_symmetry.space_group_name_H-M   'P 1'
#
loop_
_entity.id
_entity.type
_entity.pdbx_description
1 polymer ?
#
loop_
_entity_poly.entity_id
_entity_poly.type
_entity_poly.pdbx_seq_one_letter_code
_entity_poly.pdbx_strand_id
1 'polypeptide(L)'
;MCPCESHEAGPPGCSGRVRLLSAAMRKTLIVTNDFPPRPGGIQAFLHNIALRLDPERLVVYASTWKRGREGAEATAAFDAEQPFTVVRDPTTMLLPTPRVTRRASRLLREHGCESVWFGAAAPLGLMGPALRAAGARRLVATTHGHEAGWAQLPGSRQLLRRIGEGTDTITYLGEYTRSRIAPALTPEAAARMVQLPPGVDEKTFHPGSGGTEIRERLGLTGRPVVVCVSRLVPRKGQDTLILALPAILAHVPDAVLLIVGGGPYEKDLRRLARETGVADAVRFTGAVPWSELPAHYGAGDVFAMPCRTRRGGLDVEGLGIVYLEASATGLPVVAGDSGGAPDAVLPGETGWVVRGAPREAAVRETADRLVPLLQDPELRRTMGERGRAWVEEKWRWDLLAARLRELL
;
A
#
# COMPACT_ATOMS: atom_id res chain seq x y z
N MET A 1 -6.50 -47.44 61.73
CA MET A 1 -6.96 -47.52 60.34
C MET A 1 -6.60 -46.22 59.69
N CYS A 2 -5.45 -46.21 59.02
CA CYS A 2 -4.99 -45.03 58.18
C CYS A 2 -5.62 -45.04 56.82
N PRO A 3 -5.90 -43.85 56.29
CA PRO A 3 -6.02 -43.71 54.83
C PRO A 3 -4.70 -43.19 54.26
N CYS A 4 -4.31 -43.81 53.13
CA CYS A 4 -3.18 -43.43 52.28
C CYS A 4 -3.40 -42.09 51.58
N GLU A 5 -2.41 -41.23 51.67
CA GLU A 5 -2.25 -40.07 50.80
C GLU A 5 -1.63 -40.50 49.46
N SER A 6 -2.30 -40.23 48.36
CA SER A 6 -1.77 -40.38 47.03
C SER A 6 -1.26 -39.05 46.53
N HIS A 7 0.06 -38.92 46.41
CA HIS A 7 0.72 -37.83 45.68
C HIS A 7 0.60 -38.06 44.16
N GLU A 8 -0.18 -37.23 43.51
CA GLU A 8 -0.10 -37.09 42.06
C GLU A 8 0.93 -36.02 41.69
N ALA A 9 2.00 -36.46 41.05
CA ALA A 9 3.00 -35.60 40.45
C ALA A 9 2.47 -35.07 39.10
N GLY A 10 2.28 -33.76 39.00
CA GLY A 10 1.96 -33.08 37.74
C GLY A 10 3.13 -33.11 36.74
N PRO A 11 2.85 -33.09 35.41
CA PRO A 11 3.89 -33.19 34.43
C PRO A 11 4.75 -31.90 34.38
N PRO A 12 6.06 -32.03 34.06
CA PRO A 12 6.95 -30.88 33.98
C PRO A 12 6.57 -29.96 32.80
N GLY A 13 6.35 -28.69 33.11
CA GLY A 13 6.08 -27.66 32.16
C GLY A 13 7.21 -27.48 31.16
N CYS A 14 7.01 -27.92 29.91
CA CYS A 14 7.84 -27.56 28.77
C CYS A 14 7.59 -26.10 28.37
N SER A 15 8.24 -25.15 29.03
CA SER A 15 8.42 -23.80 28.52
C SER A 15 9.52 -23.79 27.44
N GLY A 16 9.25 -24.43 26.32
CA GLY A 16 10.05 -24.33 25.13
C GLY A 16 9.81 -22.95 24.50
N ARG A 17 10.52 -21.92 24.99
CA ARG A 17 10.75 -20.73 24.18
C ARG A 17 11.54 -21.18 22.95
N VAL A 18 10.84 -21.36 21.83
CA VAL A 18 11.46 -21.45 20.52
C VAL A 18 12.15 -20.09 20.30
N ARG A 19 13.44 -20.03 20.65
CA ARG A 19 14.34 -19.00 20.10
C ARG A 19 14.37 -19.29 18.60
N LEU A 20 13.52 -18.59 17.82
CA LEU A 20 13.77 -18.35 16.42
C LEU A 20 15.14 -17.63 16.37
N LEU A 21 16.20 -18.39 16.13
CA LEU A 21 17.49 -17.85 15.73
C LEU A 21 17.23 -17.15 14.39
N SER A 22 16.88 -15.84 14.48
CA SER A 22 16.83 -14.98 13.34
C SER A 22 18.21 -15.00 12.71
N ALA A 23 18.36 -15.73 11.61
CA ALA A 23 19.58 -15.64 10.80
C ALA A 23 19.82 -14.17 10.50
N ALA A 24 21.01 -13.67 10.80
CA ALA A 24 21.34 -12.27 10.57
C ALA A 24 21.10 -11.95 9.09
N MET A 25 20.36 -10.87 8.81
CA MET A 25 20.09 -10.42 7.44
C MET A 25 21.40 -10.33 6.65
N ARG A 26 21.44 -10.84 5.42
CA ARG A 26 22.61 -10.65 4.55
C ARG A 26 22.79 -9.18 4.24
N LYS A 27 24.03 -8.74 4.07
CA LYS A 27 24.29 -7.39 3.61
C LYS A 27 23.72 -7.22 2.21
N THR A 28 22.85 -6.23 2.03
CA THR A 28 21.95 -6.11 0.89
C THR A 28 22.19 -4.80 0.13
N LEU A 29 22.30 -4.91 -1.19
CA LEU A 29 22.28 -3.76 -2.11
C LEU A 29 20.85 -3.57 -2.64
N ILE A 30 20.22 -2.45 -2.31
CA ILE A 30 18.99 -2.01 -2.98
C ILE A 30 19.38 -1.32 -4.29
N VAL A 31 18.72 -1.70 -5.39
CA VAL A 31 18.90 -1.02 -6.69
C VAL A 31 17.54 -0.50 -7.16
N THR A 32 17.40 0.83 -7.26
CA THR A 32 16.09 1.42 -7.54
C THR A 32 16.14 2.77 -8.26
N ASN A 33 15.09 3.06 -9.03
CA ASN A 33 14.79 4.40 -9.53
C ASN A 33 13.93 5.20 -8.54
N ASP A 34 13.30 4.51 -7.61
CA ASP A 34 12.22 5.02 -6.77
C ASP A 34 12.68 5.13 -5.33
N PHE A 35 13.44 6.20 -5.05
CA PHE A 35 13.90 6.51 -3.70
C PHE A 35 13.71 8.00 -3.39
N PRO A 36 13.35 8.38 -2.15
CA PRO A 36 13.22 9.79 -1.79
C PRO A 36 14.54 10.57 -2.03
N PRO A 37 14.48 11.90 -2.17
CA PRO A 37 13.35 12.79 -1.92
C PRO A 37 12.32 12.86 -3.05
N ARG A 38 12.41 12.04 -4.10
CA ARG A 38 11.36 11.91 -5.12
C ARG A 38 10.05 11.50 -4.44
N PRO A 39 8.95 12.28 -4.58
CA PRO A 39 7.67 11.91 -3.99
C PRO A 39 7.00 10.78 -4.77
N GLY A 40 6.33 9.86 -4.07
CA GLY A 40 5.52 8.80 -4.67
C GLY A 40 5.32 7.59 -3.75
N GLY A 41 4.35 6.75 -4.09
CA GLY A 41 3.98 5.58 -3.28
C GLY A 41 5.08 4.50 -3.26
N ILE A 42 5.76 4.28 -4.39
CA ILE A 42 6.87 3.31 -4.45
C ILE A 42 8.06 3.79 -3.61
N GLN A 43 8.36 5.10 -3.69
CA GLN A 43 9.41 5.73 -2.89
C GLN A 43 9.15 5.58 -1.39
N ALA A 44 7.91 5.88 -0.97
CA ALA A 44 7.49 5.72 0.42
C ALA A 44 7.54 4.25 0.85
N PHE A 45 7.12 3.32 0.00
CA PHE A 45 7.21 1.87 0.26
C PHE A 45 8.64 1.43 0.53
N LEU A 46 9.56 1.74 -0.39
CA LEU A 46 10.96 1.34 -0.26
C LEU A 46 11.63 1.94 0.96
N HIS A 47 11.38 3.22 1.22
CA HIS A 47 11.96 3.94 2.34
C HIS A 47 11.44 3.42 3.69
N ASN A 48 10.12 3.22 3.82
CA ASN A 48 9.53 2.67 5.04
C ASN A 48 10.05 1.29 5.39
N ILE A 49 10.27 0.43 4.40
CA ILE A 49 10.90 -0.88 4.64
C ILE A 49 12.38 -0.71 4.98
N ALA A 50 13.14 0.10 4.22
CA ALA A 50 14.57 0.32 4.44
C ALA A 50 14.88 0.81 5.87
N LEU A 51 14.06 1.74 6.41
CA LEU A 51 14.18 2.24 7.78
C LEU A 51 13.94 1.17 8.87
N ARG A 52 13.35 0.03 8.52
CA ARG A 52 13.06 -1.09 9.43
C ARG A 52 13.99 -2.28 9.26
N LEU A 53 14.91 -2.20 8.32
CA LEU A 53 16.01 -3.16 8.14
C LEU A 53 17.23 -2.70 8.94
N ASP A 54 18.19 -3.62 9.14
CA ASP A 54 19.46 -3.30 9.80
C ASP A 54 20.27 -2.30 8.93
N PRO A 55 20.49 -1.07 9.39
CA PRO A 55 21.13 -0.03 8.59
C PRO A 55 22.59 -0.35 8.23
N GLU A 56 23.33 -1.09 9.08
CA GLU A 56 24.72 -1.47 8.82
C GLU A 56 24.81 -2.51 7.69
N ARG A 57 23.70 -3.20 7.43
CA ARG A 57 23.59 -4.24 6.39
C ARG A 57 22.90 -3.75 5.13
N LEU A 58 22.72 -2.44 4.97
CA LEU A 58 21.97 -1.88 3.85
C LEU A 58 22.80 -0.86 3.07
N VAL A 59 22.81 -1.02 1.76
CA VAL A 59 23.39 -0.04 0.81
C VAL A 59 22.34 0.23 -0.27
N VAL A 60 22.05 1.49 -0.53
CA VAL A 60 21.09 1.90 -1.55
C VAL A 60 21.80 2.48 -2.76
N TYR A 61 21.61 1.92 -3.93
CA TYR A 61 22.02 2.50 -5.20
C TYR A 61 20.79 3.00 -5.95
N ALA A 62 20.64 4.32 -6.01
CA ALA A 62 19.45 4.94 -6.57
C ALA A 62 19.79 6.00 -7.64
N SER A 63 18.81 6.28 -8.51
CA SER A 63 18.88 7.42 -9.43
C SER A 63 18.80 8.75 -8.68
N THR A 64 19.30 9.81 -9.29
CA THR A 64 19.08 11.20 -8.82
C THR A 64 17.65 11.66 -9.10
N TRP A 65 17.06 12.47 -8.23
CA TRP A 65 15.68 12.91 -8.40
C TRP A 65 15.50 13.91 -9.56
N LYS A 66 16.28 15.04 -9.51
CA LYS A 66 16.23 16.12 -10.50
C LYS A 66 17.64 16.39 -11.00
N ARG A 67 17.73 16.90 -12.23
CA ARG A 67 18.99 17.49 -12.73
C ARG A 67 19.16 18.90 -12.17
N GLY A 68 20.40 19.35 -12.09
CA GLY A 68 20.75 20.69 -11.63
C GLY A 68 21.05 20.76 -10.13
N ARG A 69 21.47 21.94 -9.71
CA ARG A 69 22.00 22.19 -8.37
C ARG A 69 20.95 21.95 -7.27
N GLU A 70 19.76 22.49 -7.43
CA GLU A 70 18.65 22.33 -6.47
C GLU A 70 18.30 20.85 -6.22
N GLY A 71 18.23 20.06 -7.29
CA GLY A 71 17.94 18.62 -7.16
C GLY A 71 19.07 17.84 -6.49
N ALA A 72 20.33 18.23 -6.74
CA ALA A 72 21.49 17.62 -6.10
C ALA A 72 21.56 17.96 -4.61
N GLU A 73 21.32 19.23 -4.23
CA GLU A 73 21.31 19.69 -2.84
C GLU A 73 20.20 19.01 -2.03
N ALA A 74 18.97 18.97 -2.55
CA ALA A 74 17.85 18.29 -1.89
C ALA A 74 18.11 16.78 -1.73
N THR A 75 18.74 16.15 -2.72
CA THR A 75 19.10 14.73 -2.67
C THR A 75 20.19 14.48 -1.64
N ALA A 76 21.23 15.32 -1.60
CA ALA A 76 22.33 15.21 -0.64
C ALA A 76 21.88 15.43 0.81
N ALA A 77 21.01 16.44 1.04
CA ALA A 77 20.43 16.68 2.36
C ALA A 77 19.63 15.47 2.86
N PHE A 78 18.74 14.92 2.01
CA PHE A 78 17.99 13.72 2.36
C PHE A 78 18.90 12.52 2.65
N ASP A 79 19.91 12.28 1.80
CA ASP A 79 20.82 11.14 1.93
C ASP A 79 21.67 11.20 3.22
N ALA A 80 22.03 12.41 3.65
CA ALA A 80 22.80 12.63 4.89
C ALA A 80 22.00 12.29 6.17
N GLU A 81 20.69 12.32 6.11
CA GLU A 81 19.80 11.97 7.24
C GLU A 81 19.53 10.46 7.34
N GLN A 82 19.94 9.66 6.33
CA GLN A 82 19.65 8.24 6.34
C GLN A 82 20.61 7.47 7.26
N PRO A 83 20.12 6.46 8.00
CA PRO A 83 20.96 5.64 8.88
C PRO A 83 21.82 4.62 8.11
N PHE A 84 21.64 4.49 6.82
CA PHE A 84 22.33 3.55 5.92
C PHE A 84 23.02 4.27 4.76
N THR A 85 23.93 3.60 4.08
CA THR A 85 24.67 4.18 2.95
C THR A 85 23.76 4.37 1.73
N VAL A 86 23.72 5.58 1.18
CA VAL A 86 23.03 5.89 -0.09
C VAL A 86 24.07 6.33 -1.13
N VAL A 87 24.08 5.69 -2.29
CA VAL A 87 24.92 6.02 -3.44
C VAL A 87 24.02 6.44 -4.60
N ARG A 88 24.17 7.67 -5.06
CA ARG A 88 23.38 8.19 -6.19
C ARG A 88 24.10 8.03 -7.53
N ASP A 89 23.35 7.59 -8.51
CA ASP A 89 23.76 7.68 -9.91
C ASP A 89 23.43 9.11 -10.43
N PRO A 90 24.30 9.73 -11.23
CA PRO A 90 24.04 11.06 -11.79
C PRO A 90 22.86 11.12 -12.77
N THR A 91 22.35 9.96 -13.21
CA THR A 91 21.17 9.90 -14.08
C THR A 91 19.87 9.94 -13.28
N THR A 92 18.85 10.58 -13.85
CA THR A 92 17.48 10.62 -13.25
C THR A 92 16.70 9.34 -13.43
N MET A 93 17.26 8.36 -14.18
CA MET A 93 16.70 7.04 -14.40
C MET A 93 17.82 6.02 -14.60
N LEU A 94 17.85 5.00 -13.77
CA LEU A 94 18.68 3.81 -13.98
C LEU A 94 18.01 2.92 -15.05
N LEU A 95 18.79 2.55 -16.04
CA LEU A 95 18.44 1.50 -16.99
C LEU A 95 19.49 0.39 -16.91
N PRO A 96 19.17 -0.88 -17.23
CA PRO A 96 20.09 -2.00 -17.15
C PRO A 96 21.16 -1.96 -18.26
N THR A 97 21.86 -0.84 -18.38
CA THR A 97 22.96 -0.62 -19.32
C THR A 97 24.25 -1.25 -18.78
N PRO A 98 25.25 -1.54 -19.61
CA PRO A 98 26.55 -2.04 -19.16
C PRO A 98 27.23 -1.12 -18.13
N ARG A 99 27.05 0.21 -18.21
CA ARG A 99 27.59 1.18 -17.26
C ARG A 99 26.94 1.02 -15.87
N VAL A 100 25.60 1.03 -15.83
CA VAL A 100 24.84 0.92 -14.57
C VAL A 100 25.06 -0.47 -13.95
N THR A 101 25.04 -1.53 -14.75
CA THR A 101 25.31 -2.91 -14.30
C THR A 101 26.70 -3.05 -13.70
N ARG A 102 27.74 -2.52 -14.35
CA ARG A 102 29.12 -2.51 -13.82
C ARG A 102 29.22 -1.72 -12.51
N ARG A 103 28.52 -0.57 -12.40
CA ARG A 103 28.52 0.23 -11.17
C ARG A 103 27.83 -0.53 -10.03
N ALA A 104 26.67 -1.12 -10.25
CA ALA A 104 25.96 -1.94 -9.26
C ALA A 104 26.82 -3.16 -8.83
N SER A 105 27.46 -3.86 -9.78
CA SER A 105 28.37 -4.98 -9.50
C SER A 105 29.58 -4.56 -8.69
N ARG A 106 30.11 -3.35 -8.93
CA ARG A 106 31.21 -2.79 -8.16
C ARG A 106 30.78 -2.49 -6.73
N LEU A 107 29.65 -1.78 -6.53
CA LEU A 107 29.10 -1.48 -5.21
C LEU A 107 28.81 -2.74 -4.41
N LEU A 108 28.27 -3.77 -5.04
CA LEU A 108 28.02 -5.07 -4.41
C LEU A 108 29.32 -5.63 -3.80
N ARG A 109 30.44 -5.61 -4.54
CA ARG A 109 31.75 -6.07 -4.06
C ARG A 109 32.39 -5.14 -3.05
N GLU A 110 32.41 -3.82 -3.33
CA GLU A 110 33.02 -2.79 -2.46
C GLU A 110 32.44 -2.82 -1.06
N HIS A 111 31.13 -3.01 -0.96
CA HIS A 111 30.43 -3.05 0.32
C HIS A 111 30.26 -4.47 0.88
N GLY A 112 30.70 -5.51 0.20
CA GLY A 112 30.54 -6.90 0.65
C GLY A 112 29.07 -7.33 0.71
N CYS A 113 28.22 -6.84 -0.19
CA CYS A 113 26.83 -7.25 -0.24
C CYS A 113 26.68 -8.65 -0.83
N GLU A 114 25.84 -9.48 -0.19
CA GLU A 114 25.55 -10.84 -0.63
C GLU A 114 24.13 -10.98 -1.20
N SER A 115 23.29 -9.99 -0.95
CA SER A 115 21.90 -9.94 -1.40
C SER A 115 21.66 -8.69 -2.24
N VAL A 116 20.71 -8.77 -3.17
CA VAL A 116 20.24 -7.62 -3.96
C VAL A 116 18.73 -7.55 -3.90
N TRP A 117 18.22 -6.37 -3.63
CA TRP A 117 16.83 -6.06 -3.72
C TRP A 117 16.59 -5.03 -4.83
N PHE A 118 15.96 -5.45 -5.92
CA PHE A 118 15.46 -4.54 -6.94
C PHE A 118 14.17 -3.90 -6.45
N GLY A 119 14.22 -2.60 -6.16
CA GLY A 119 13.09 -1.84 -5.64
C GLY A 119 11.91 -1.79 -6.59
N ALA A 120 12.16 -1.90 -7.91
CA ALA A 120 11.17 -2.20 -8.93
C ALA A 120 11.72 -3.30 -9.84
N ALA A 121 10.94 -4.35 -10.09
CA ALA A 121 11.38 -5.52 -10.86
C ALA A 121 11.76 -5.14 -12.30
N ALA A 122 10.92 -4.40 -12.97
CA ALA A 122 11.16 -3.97 -14.35
C ALA A 122 11.61 -2.50 -14.41
N PRO A 123 12.65 -2.16 -15.16
CA PRO A 123 13.52 -3.06 -15.93
C PRO A 123 14.77 -3.55 -15.17
N LEU A 124 15.01 -3.10 -13.93
CA LEU A 124 16.29 -3.26 -13.23
C LEU A 124 16.64 -4.71 -12.92
N GLY A 125 15.64 -5.58 -12.73
CA GLY A 125 15.82 -7.02 -12.51
C GLY A 125 16.56 -7.75 -13.64
N LEU A 126 16.64 -7.16 -14.84
CA LEU A 126 17.43 -7.68 -15.95
C LEU A 126 18.95 -7.71 -15.64
N MET A 127 19.40 -6.96 -14.63
CA MET A 127 20.79 -7.03 -14.16
C MET A 127 21.08 -8.25 -13.28
N GLY A 128 20.06 -9.04 -12.91
CA GLY A 128 20.17 -10.19 -12.01
C GLY A 128 21.32 -11.14 -12.35
N PRO A 129 21.43 -11.66 -13.59
CA PRO A 129 22.53 -12.56 -13.95
C PRO A 129 23.93 -11.97 -13.75
N ALA A 130 24.11 -10.68 -14.09
CA ALA A 130 25.39 -10.00 -13.90
C ALA A 130 25.74 -9.78 -12.43
N LEU A 131 24.75 -9.46 -11.59
CA LEU A 131 24.94 -9.30 -10.15
C LEU A 131 25.17 -10.64 -9.46
N ARG A 132 24.57 -11.72 -9.95
CA ARG A 132 24.87 -13.09 -9.51
C ARG A 132 26.32 -13.45 -9.82
N ALA A 133 26.78 -13.19 -11.04
CA ALA A 133 28.18 -13.39 -11.43
C ALA A 133 29.16 -12.49 -10.63
N ALA A 134 28.69 -11.35 -10.13
CA ALA A 134 29.48 -10.48 -9.27
C ALA A 134 29.54 -10.92 -7.79
N GLY A 135 28.80 -11.97 -7.39
CA GLY A 135 28.84 -12.55 -6.05
C GLY A 135 27.53 -12.50 -5.27
N ALA A 136 26.43 -11.95 -5.84
CA ALA A 136 25.13 -11.97 -5.17
C ALA A 136 24.63 -13.41 -5.00
N ARG A 137 24.29 -13.78 -3.77
CA ARG A 137 23.72 -15.09 -3.40
C ARG A 137 22.21 -15.11 -3.43
N ARG A 138 21.57 -13.93 -3.23
CA ARG A 138 20.13 -13.77 -3.19
C ARG A 138 19.70 -12.55 -4.00
N LEU A 139 18.65 -12.71 -4.81
CA LEU A 139 18.12 -11.68 -5.69
C LEU A 139 16.60 -11.62 -5.52
N VAL A 140 16.10 -10.52 -4.99
CA VAL A 140 14.66 -10.26 -4.80
C VAL A 140 14.25 -9.09 -5.69
N ALA A 141 13.11 -9.21 -6.40
CA ALA A 141 12.57 -8.15 -7.24
C ALA A 141 11.13 -7.84 -6.86
N THR A 142 10.84 -6.57 -6.53
CA THR A 142 9.51 -6.13 -6.11
C THR A 142 8.71 -5.60 -7.29
N THR A 143 7.45 -6.04 -7.43
CA THR A 143 6.50 -5.47 -8.39
C THR A 143 5.51 -4.55 -7.70
N HIS A 144 5.14 -3.45 -8.37
CA HIS A 144 4.25 -2.41 -7.85
C HIS A 144 2.95 -2.25 -8.67
N GLY A 145 2.67 -3.22 -9.54
CA GLY A 145 1.47 -3.23 -10.38
C GLY A 145 1.66 -2.68 -11.79
N HIS A 146 2.62 -1.79 -12.05
CA HIS A 146 2.92 -1.32 -13.42
C HIS A 146 3.48 -2.45 -14.32
N GLU A 147 4.07 -3.47 -13.75
CA GLU A 147 4.52 -4.68 -14.43
C GLU A 147 3.38 -5.50 -15.03
N ALA A 148 2.15 -5.31 -14.55
CA ALA A 148 0.96 -5.89 -15.18
C ALA A 148 0.80 -5.44 -16.65
N GLY A 149 1.16 -4.19 -16.96
CA GLY A 149 1.24 -3.70 -18.34
C GLY A 149 2.35 -4.38 -19.16
N TRP A 150 3.49 -4.66 -18.53
CA TRP A 150 4.59 -5.39 -19.17
C TRP A 150 4.20 -6.82 -19.55
N ALA A 151 3.37 -7.47 -18.74
CA ALA A 151 2.89 -8.83 -18.99
C ALA A 151 1.98 -8.95 -20.23
N GLN A 152 1.40 -7.84 -20.70
CA GLN A 152 0.43 -7.83 -21.82
C GLN A 152 1.10 -7.72 -23.19
N LEU A 153 2.27 -7.09 -23.28
CA LEU A 153 2.95 -6.84 -24.56
C LEU A 153 4.04 -7.91 -24.82
N PRO A 154 4.13 -8.49 -26.02
CA PRO A 154 5.04 -9.63 -26.29
C PRO A 154 6.50 -9.36 -25.91
N GLY A 155 7.06 -8.21 -26.28
CA GLY A 155 8.46 -7.85 -25.99
C GLY A 155 8.74 -7.66 -24.51
N SER A 156 7.93 -6.86 -23.80
CA SER A 156 8.08 -6.62 -22.37
C SER A 156 7.75 -7.86 -21.54
N ARG A 157 6.80 -8.68 -22.00
CA ARG A 157 6.50 -9.98 -21.39
C ARG A 157 7.74 -10.91 -21.38
N GLN A 158 8.48 -10.94 -22.48
CA GLN A 158 9.72 -11.74 -22.56
C GLN A 158 10.82 -11.20 -21.61
N LEU A 159 10.90 -9.86 -21.46
CA LEU A 159 11.82 -9.27 -20.49
C LEU A 159 11.42 -9.59 -19.05
N LEU A 160 10.12 -9.54 -18.74
CA LEU A 160 9.60 -9.90 -17.42
C LEU A 160 9.88 -11.38 -17.09
N ARG A 161 9.74 -12.27 -18.07
CA ARG A 161 10.13 -13.68 -17.94
C ARG A 161 11.61 -13.84 -17.58
N ARG A 162 12.51 -13.13 -18.29
CA ARG A 162 13.95 -13.13 -17.97
C ARG A 162 14.26 -12.61 -16.58
N ILE A 163 13.51 -11.60 -16.11
CA ILE A 163 13.63 -11.12 -14.72
C ILE A 163 13.26 -12.25 -13.74
N GLY A 164 12.17 -12.97 -13.99
CA GLY A 164 11.74 -14.10 -13.15
C GLY A 164 12.75 -15.24 -13.11
N GLU A 165 13.38 -15.56 -14.25
CA GLU A 165 14.42 -16.56 -14.34
C GLU A 165 15.72 -16.12 -13.64
N GLY A 166 16.04 -14.82 -13.69
CA GLY A 166 17.25 -14.22 -13.14
C GLY A 166 17.18 -13.88 -11.65
N THR A 167 16.02 -14.02 -10.98
CA THR A 167 15.81 -13.69 -9.57
C THR A 167 15.34 -14.90 -8.76
N ASP A 168 15.62 -14.91 -7.45
CA ASP A 168 15.18 -16.00 -6.56
C ASP A 168 13.71 -15.82 -6.16
N THR A 169 13.26 -14.56 -6.03
CA THR A 169 11.90 -14.24 -5.62
C THR A 169 11.42 -12.98 -6.34
N ILE A 170 10.19 -13.02 -6.85
CA ILE A 170 9.45 -11.83 -7.26
C ILE A 170 8.38 -11.57 -6.20
N THR A 171 8.30 -10.33 -5.70
CA THR A 171 7.21 -9.97 -4.78
C THR A 171 6.08 -9.26 -5.52
N TYR A 172 4.85 -9.38 -5.01
CA TYR A 172 3.64 -8.78 -5.57
C TYR A 172 2.78 -8.14 -4.48
N LEU A 173 1.93 -7.17 -4.86
CA LEU A 173 1.11 -6.43 -3.90
C LEU A 173 -0.07 -7.26 -3.37
N GLY A 174 -0.85 -7.83 -4.28
CA GLY A 174 -2.07 -8.59 -3.98
C GLY A 174 -2.41 -9.54 -5.13
N GLU A 175 -3.50 -10.29 -4.99
CA GLU A 175 -3.86 -11.34 -5.94
C GLU A 175 -4.13 -10.80 -7.35
N TYR A 176 -4.69 -9.61 -7.46
CA TYR A 176 -4.82 -8.95 -8.76
C TYR A 176 -3.47 -8.80 -9.47
N THR A 177 -2.47 -8.29 -8.77
CA THR A 177 -1.12 -8.10 -9.36
C THR A 177 -0.49 -9.44 -9.72
N ARG A 178 -0.63 -10.43 -8.84
CA ARG A 178 -0.14 -11.79 -9.06
C ARG A 178 -0.77 -12.42 -10.30
N SER A 179 -2.11 -12.40 -10.41
CA SER A 179 -2.85 -12.99 -11.54
C SER A 179 -2.47 -12.39 -12.90
N ARG A 180 -2.04 -11.12 -12.92
CA ARG A 180 -1.59 -10.44 -14.14
C ARG A 180 -0.14 -10.73 -14.51
N ILE A 181 0.74 -10.90 -13.52
CA ILE A 181 2.18 -11.06 -13.72
C ILE A 181 2.57 -12.53 -13.87
N ALA A 182 2.02 -13.43 -13.06
CA ALA A 182 2.40 -14.85 -13.05
C ALA A 182 2.33 -15.53 -14.42
N PRO A 183 1.31 -15.26 -15.29
CA PRO A 183 1.26 -15.86 -16.63
C PRO A 183 2.39 -15.42 -17.60
N ALA A 184 3.13 -14.37 -17.25
CA ALA A 184 4.27 -13.90 -18.04
C ALA A 184 5.61 -14.55 -17.58
N LEU A 185 5.61 -15.22 -16.44
CA LEU A 185 6.77 -15.90 -15.87
C LEU A 185 6.83 -17.38 -16.30
N THR A 186 7.93 -18.06 -15.97
CA THR A 186 7.94 -19.53 -16.00
C THR A 186 7.14 -20.10 -14.82
N PRO A 187 6.64 -21.35 -14.90
CA PRO A 187 5.93 -21.98 -13.77
C PRO A 187 6.73 -21.95 -12.47
N GLU A 188 8.05 -22.19 -12.55
CA GLU A 188 8.96 -22.20 -11.41
C GLU A 188 9.13 -20.79 -10.80
N ALA A 189 9.24 -19.75 -11.63
CA ALA A 189 9.33 -18.37 -11.16
C ALA A 189 7.98 -17.90 -10.56
N ALA A 190 6.88 -18.28 -11.18
CA ALA A 190 5.54 -17.97 -10.66
C ALA A 190 5.26 -18.66 -9.32
N ALA A 191 5.74 -19.89 -9.11
CA ALA A 191 5.63 -20.61 -7.84
C ALA A 191 6.46 -19.97 -6.71
N ARG A 192 7.51 -19.19 -7.03
CA ARG A 192 8.36 -18.48 -6.07
C ARG A 192 7.89 -17.03 -5.80
N MET A 193 6.73 -16.63 -6.33
CA MET A 193 6.19 -15.32 -6.03
C MET A 193 5.72 -15.23 -4.58
N VAL A 194 6.03 -14.12 -3.90
CA VAL A 194 5.69 -13.88 -2.50
C VAL A 194 4.94 -12.55 -2.38
N GLN A 195 3.86 -12.53 -1.62
CA GLN A 195 3.12 -11.29 -1.36
C GLN A 195 3.93 -10.37 -0.44
N LEU A 196 4.14 -9.13 -0.89
CA LEU A 196 4.78 -8.06 -0.13
C LEU A 196 4.11 -6.72 -0.47
N PRO A 197 2.98 -6.41 0.14
CA PRO A 197 2.24 -5.16 -0.07
C PRO A 197 2.87 -4.00 0.70
N PRO A 198 2.41 -2.76 0.50
CA PRO A 198 2.71 -1.66 1.41
C PRO A 198 2.08 -1.90 2.79
N GLY A 199 2.77 -1.45 3.83
CA GLY A 199 2.28 -1.48 5.20
C GLY A 199 1.50 -0.21 5.58
N VAL A 200 0.86 -0.26 6.74
CA VAL A 200 0.24 0.88 7.40
C VAL A 200 0.96 1.16 8.71
N ASP A 201 1.07 2.43 9.05
CA ASP A 201 1.51 2.87 10.37
C ASP A 201 0.29 2.94 11.31
N GLU A 202 0.06 1.85 12.02
CA GLU A 202 -1.06 1.70 12.96
C GLU A 202 -0.97 2.60 14.19
N LYS A 203 0.19 3.24 14.40
CA LYS A 203 0.39 4.22 15.48
C LYS A 203 -0.02 5.62 15.04
N THR A 204 0.13 5.90 13.77
CA THR A 204 -0.31 7.15 13.14
C THR A 204 -1.80 7.10 12.80
N PHE A 205 -2.26 6.01 12.21
CA PHE A 205 -3.67 5.77 11.89
C PHE A 205 -4.31 4.90 12.96
N HIS A 206 -5.09 5.51 13.86
CA HIS A 206 -5.75 4.80 14.96
C HIS A 206 -7.06 5.49 15.37
N PRO A 207 -7.99 4.79 16.05
CA PRO A 207 -9.13 5.42 16.68
C PRO A 207 -8.68 6.52 17.66
N GLY A 208 -9.23 7.69 17.55
CA GLY A 208 -8.80 8.83 18.38
C GLY A 208 -7.73 9.73 17.76
N SER A 209 -7.44 9.60 16.45
CA SER A 209 -6.47 10.45 15.73
C SER A 209 -6.85 11.93 15.56
N GLY A 210 -7.72 12.51 16.39
CA GLY A 210 -8.07 13.94 16.34
C GLY A 210 -9.27 14.28 15.46
N GLY A 211 -10.15 13.33 15.14
CA GLY A 211 -11.33 13.53 14.29
C GLY A 211 -12.33 14.56 14.81
N THR A 212 -12.43 14.75 16.12
CA THR A 212 -13.34 15.72 16.75
C THR A 212 -13.04 17.14 16.30
N GLU A 213 -11.77 17.56 16.29
CA GLU A 213 -11.37 18.91 15.85
C GLU A 213 -11.71 19.15 14.37
N ILE A 214 -11.55 18.13 13.54
CA ILE A 214 -11.92 18.20 12.12
C ILE A 214 -13.43 18.33 11.97
N ARG A 215 -14.21 17.59 12.77
CA ARG A 215 -15.69 17.69 12.76
C ARG A 215 -16.16 19.07 13.17
N GLU A 216 -15.60 19.65 14.21
CA GLU A 216 -15.92 21.01 14.66
C GLU A 216 -15.57 22.04 13.58
N ARG A 217 -14.35 22.00 13.05
CA ARG A 217 -13.85 22.92 12.02
C ARG A 217 -14.69 22.90 10.74
N LEU A 218 -15.25 21.74 10.38
CA LEU A 218 -16.01 21.55 9.14
C LEU A 218 -17.54 21.54 9.35
N GLY A 219 -18.04 21.75 10.56
CA GLY A 219 -19.47 21.73 10.89
C GLY A 219 -20.10 20.34 10.74
N LEU A 220 -19.39 19.29 11.18
CA LEU A 220 -19.80 17.89 11.06
C LEU A 220 -20.19 17.27 12.41
N THR A 221 -20.12 18.02 13.49
CA THR A 221 -20.44 17.53 14.84
C THR A 221 -21.87 16.98 14.90
N GLY A 222 -22.01 15.75 15.40
CA GLY A 222 -23.29 15.05 15.51
C GLY A 222 -23.87 14.51 14.20
N ARG A 223 -23.21 14.70 13.05
CA ARG A 223 -23.68 14.25 11.75
C ARG A 223 -23.01 12.91 11.36
N PRO A 224 -23.74 11.98 10.71
CA PRO A 224 -23.12 10.80 10.10
C PRO A 224 -22.22 11.21 8.91
N VAL A 225 -20.95 10.73 8.90
CA VAL A 225 -19.95 11.16 7.92
C VAL A 225 -19.40 9.96 7.13
N VAL A 226 -19.59 10.01 5.81
CA VAL A 226 -18.84 9.17 4.87
C VAL A 226 -17.57 9.92 4.46
N VAL A 227 -16.40 9.39 4.79
CA VAL A 227 -15.12 9.99 4.39
C VAL A 227 -14.53 9.27 3.17
N CYS A 228 -14.03 10.06 2.21
CA CYS A 228 -13.31 9.58 1.03
C CYS A 228 -11.98 10.31 0.94
N VAL A 229 -10.89 9.60 1.14
CA VAL A 229 -9.53 10.15 1.07
C VAL A 229 -8.85 9.63 -0.19
N SER A 230 -8.59 10.50 -1.15
CA SER A 230 -7.85 10.12 -2.37
C SER A 230 -7.51 11.32 -3.24
N ARG A 231 -6.59 11.13 -4.18
CA ARG A 231 -6.44 12.07 -5.30
C ARG A 231 -7.74 12.12 -6.11
N LEU A 232 -8.20 13.32 -6.47
CA LEU A 232 -9.44 13.51 -7.23
C LEU A 232 -9.21 13.22 -8.72
N VAL A 233 -9.48 11.98 -9.09
CA VAL A 233 -9.41 11.46 -10.47
C VAL A 233 -10.57 10.49 -10.71
N PRO A 234 -11.08 10.38 -11.98
CA PRO A 234 -12.32 9.63 -12.24
C PRO A 234 -12.32 8.16 -11.83
N ARG A 235 -11.16 7.48 -11.77
CA ARG A 235 -11.11 6.07 -11.34
C ARG A 235 -11.40 5.85 -9.85
N LYS A 236 -11.28 6.90 -9.02
CA LYS A 236 -11.46 6.79 -7.56
C LYS A 236 -12.93 6.76 -7.10
N GLY A 237 -13.87 7.11 -7.98
CA GLY A 237 -15.30 6.92 -7.74
C GLY A 237 -15.98 7.96 -6.84
N GLN A 238 -15.37 9.15 -6.63
CA GLN A 238 -16.01 10.22 -5.87
C GLN A 238 -17.34 10.66 -6.51
N ASP A 239 -17.45 10.61 -7.84
CA ASP A 239 -18.69 10.85 -8.56
C ASP A 239 -19.78 9.79 -8.27
N THR A 240 -19.39 8.55 -8.05
CA THR A 240 -20.32 7.49 -7.62
C THR A 240 -20.90 7.79 -6.23
N LEU A 241 -20.06 8.28 -5.29
CA LEU A 241 -20.51 8.68 -3.97
C LEU A 241 -21.49 9.86 -4.04
N ILE A 242 -21.18 10.89 -4.83
CA ILE A 242 -22.07 12.06 -5.02
C ILE A 242 -23.42 11.62 -5.60
N LEU A 243 -23.42 10.73 -6.59
CA LEU A 243 -24.66 10.22 -7.20
C LEU A 243 -25.46 9.28 -6.26
N ALA A 244 -24.80 8.63 -5.31
CA ALA A 244 -25.46 7.80 -4.30
C ALA A 244 -26.09 8.64 -3.17
N LEU A 245 -25.63 9.89 -2.97
CA LEU A 245 -26.05 10.72 -1.86
C LEU A 245 -27.59 10.96 -1.79
N PRO A 246 -28.33 11.22 -2.89
CA PRO A 246 -29.78 11.38 -2.81
C PRO A 246 -30.47 10.18 -2.16
N ALA A 247 -30.07 8.95 -2.52
CA ALA A 247 -30.62 7.74 -1.92
C ALA A 247 -30.20 7.57 -0.45
N ILE A 248 -28.96 7.95 -0.11
CA ILE A 248 -28.46 7.94 1.28
C ILE A 248 -29.24 8.96 2.13
N LEU A 249 -29.39 10.18 1.66
CA LEU A 249 -30.10 11.26 2.37
C LEU A 249 -31.58 10.98 2.58
N ALA A 250 -32.22 10.19 1.70
CA ALA A 250 -33.59 9.73 1.91
C ALA A 250 -33.74 8.87 3.16
N HIS A 251 -32.70 8.19 3.62
CA HIS A 251 -32.70 7.31 4.78
C HIS A 251 -31.92 7.89 5.98
N VAL A 252 -30.94 8.75 5.72
CA VAL A 252 -30.06 9.40 6.70
C VAL A 252 -29.95 10.88 6.32
N PRO A 253 -30.94 11.73 6.65
CA PRO A 253 -31.04 13.12 6.15
C PRO A 253 -29.87 14.02 6.49
N ASP A 254 -29.20 13.76 7.63
CA ASP A 254 -28.06 14.54 8.11
C ASP A 254 -26.71 14.02 7.64
N ALA A 255 -26.67 12.98 6.79
CA ALA A 255 -25.41 12.41 6.30
C ALA A 255 -24.58 13.44 5.53
N VAL A 256 -23.27 13.36 5.68
CA VAL A 256 -22.31 14.20 4.95
C VAL A 256 -21.28 13.33 4.25
N LEU A 257 -20.93 13.69 3.03
CA LEU A 257 -19.80 13.17 2.30
C LEU A 257 -18.61 14.13 2.45
N LEU A 258 -17.58 13.70 3.17
CA LEU A 258 -16.31 14.41 3.33
C LEU A 258 -15.30 13.89 2.30
N ILE A 259 -14.94 14.72 1.33
CA ILE A 259 -13.96 14.42 0.28
C ILE A 259 -12.65 15.11 0.64
N VAL A 260 -11.62 14.30 0.96
CA VAL A 260 -10.29 14.75 1.35
C VAL A 260 -9.32 14.47 0.21
N GLY A 261 -8.68 15.51 -0.28
CA GLY A 261 -7.68 15.43 -1.35
C GLY A 261 -7.93 16.43 -2.47
N GLY A 262 -6.92 16.62 -3.29
CA GLY A 262 -6.96 17.50 -4.47
C GLY A 262 -6.81 16.71 -5.77
N GLY A 263 -7.15 17.34 -6.88
CA GLY A 263 -6.92 16.76 -8.19
C GLY A 263 -7.72 17.40 -9.33
N PRO A 264 -7.41 17.04 -10.58
CA PRO A 264 -8.01 17.69 -11.75
C PRO A 264 -9.52 17.48 -11.88
N TYR A 265 -10.08 16.47 -11.19
CA TYR A 265 -11.51 16.12 -11.26
C TYR A 265 -12.38 16.96 -10.31
N GLU A 266 -11.81 17.82 -9.46
CA GLU A 266 -12.53 18.56 -8.41
C GLU A 266 -13.63 19.45 -8.99
N LYS A 267 -13.35 20.20 -10.06
CA LYS A 267 -14.34 21.09 -10.70
C LYS A 267 -15.58 20.33 -11.17
N ASP A 268 -15.37 19.15 -11.76
CA ASP A 268 -16.47 18.30 -12.24
C ASP A 268 -17.27 17.70 -11.08
N LEU A 269 -16.62 17.30 -10.00
CA LEU A 269 -17.28 16.78 -8.79
C LEU A 269 -18.14 17.86 -8.13
N ARG A 270 -17.64 19.08 -7.98
CA ARG A 270 -18.41 20.22 -7.44
C ARG A 270 -19.60 20.58 -8.31
N ARG A 271 -19.44 20.54 -9.65
CA ARG A 271 -20.55 20.70 -10.59
C ARG A 271 -21.58 19.60 -10.40
N LEU A 272 -21.17 18.35 -10.37
CA LEU A 272 -22.04 17.19 -10.18
C LEU A 272 -22.84 17.27 -8.88
N ALA A 273 -22.22 17.70 -7.77
CA ALA A 273 -22.91 17.85 -6.49
C ALA A 273 -24.03 18.90 -6.57
N ARG A 274 -23.85 20.00 -7.32
CA ARG A 274 -24.90 21.01 -7.57
C ARG A 274 -26.01 20.48 -8.48
N GLU A 275 -25.63 19.82 -9.58
CA GLU A 275 -26.59 19.25 -10.54
C GLU A 275 -27.47 18.17 -9.91
N THR A 276 -26.92 17.43 -8.95
CA THR A 276 -27.61 16.37 -8.20
C THR A 276 -28.40 16.93 -7.00
N GLY A 277 -28.26 18.24 -6.68
CA GLY A 277 -28.96 18.89 -5.56
C GLY A 277 -28.43 18.54 -4.17
N VAL A 278 -27.20 18.00 -4.08
CA VAL A 278 -26.60 17.53 -2.80
C VAL A 278 -25.39 18.36 -2.36
N ALA A 279 -25.18 19.53 -2.94
CA ALA A 279 -23.99 20.37 -2.67
C ALA A 279 -23.78 20.66 -1.18
N ASP A 280 -24.89 20.88 -0.43
CA ASP A 280 -24.87 21.18 1.00
C ASP A 280 -24.50 19.96 1.88
N ALA A 281 -24.60 18.77 1.34
CA ALA A 281 -24.21 17.52 1.99
C ALA A 281 -22.79 17.06 1.62
N VAL A 282 -22.04 17.82 0.80
CA VAL A 282 -20.66 17.48 0.41
C VAL A 282 -19.68 18.51 0.96
N ARG A 283 -18.61 18.05 1.57
CA ARG A 283 -17.49 18.88 2.02
C ARG A 283 -16.22 18.48 1.28
N PHE A 284 -15.56 19.45 0.65
CA PHE A 284 -14.26 19.28 -0.01
C PHE A 284 -13.19 20.00 0.81
N THR A 285 -12.16 19.32 1.27
CA THR A 285 -11.05 19.94 1.99
C THR A 285 -9.94 20.45 1.07
N GLY A 286 -9.87 19.94 -0.18
CA GLY A 286 -8.67 20.05 -0.98
C GLY A 286 -7.57 19.13 -0.46
N ALA A 287 -6.35 19.31 -0.94
CA ALA A 287 -5.18 18.58 -0.44
C ALA A 287 -4.86 19.03 0.99
N VAL A 288 -4.66 18.06 1.88
CA VAL A 288 -4.29 18.31 3.27
C VAL A 288 -2.86 17.84 3.52
N PRO A 289 -2.12 18.42 4.49
CA PRO A 289 -0.81 17.93 4.91
C PRO A 289 -0.91 16.49 5.43
N TRP A 290 0.16 15.71 5.25
CA TRP A 290 0.23 14.33 5.74
C TRP A 290 -0.04 14.23 7.24
N SER A 291 0.46 15.19 8.02
CA SER A 291 0.27 15.25 9.48
C SER A 291 -1.19 15.40 9.92
N GLU A 292 -2.06 15.99 9.08
CA GLU A 292 -3.48 16.15 9.36
C GLU A 292 -4.33 14.99 8.84
N LEU A 293 -3.76 14.15 7.99
CA LEU A 293 -4.50 13.10 7.30
C LEU A 293 -5.18 12.09 8.27
N PRO A 294 -4.51 11.62 9.34
CA PRO A 294 -5.14 10.72 10.31
C PRO A 294 -6.40 11.31 10.96
N ALA A 295 -6.37 12.60 11.30
CA ALA A 295 -7.52 13.29 11.87
C ALA A 295 -8.71 13.39 10.90
N HIS A 296 -8.43 13.50 9.59
CA HIS A 296 -9.50 13.49 8.59
C HIS A 296 -10.14 12.10 8.43
N TYR A 297 -9.40 11.01 8.57
CA TYR A 297 -9.99 9.68 8.69
C TYR A 297 -10.82 9.56 9.95
N GLY A 298 -10.29 9.99 11.10
CA GLY A 298 -10.98 9.99 12.39
C GLY A 298 -12.27 10.85 12.42
N ALA A 299 -12.43 11.76 11.47
CA ALA A 299 -13.67 12.53 11.30
C ALA A 299 -14.79 11.74 10.59
N GLY A 300 -14.49 10.58 9.99
CA GLY A 300 -15.46 9.70 9.35
C GLY A 300 -16.14 8.73 10.31
N ASP A 301 -17.32 8.25 9.93
CA ASP A 301 -17.99 7.09 10.53
C ASP A 301 -17.82 5.85 9.64
N VAL A 302 -17.71 6.05 8.33
CA VAL A 302 -17.50 5.03 7.31
C VAL A 302 -16.53 5.58 6.28
N PHE A 303 -15.57 4.78 5.85
CA PHE A 303 -14.73 5.12 4.71
C PHE A 303 -15.32 4.55 3.41
N ALA A 304 -15.38 5.35 2.35
CA ALA A 304 -15.84 4.88 1.06
C ALA A 304 -15.01 5.44 -0.10
N MET A 305 -14.52 4.56 -0.95
CA MET A 305 -13.89 4.90 -2.23
C MET A 305 -14.25 3.83 -3.27
N PRO A 306 -15.44 3.91 -3.90
CA PRO A 306 -15.91 2.92 -4.88
C PRO A 306 -15.15 3.07 -6.21
N CYS A 307 -13.87 2.73 -6.18
CA CYS A 307 -12.98 2.84 -7.33
C CYS A 307 -13.41 1.89 -8.46
N ARG A 308 -13.12 2.28 -9.69
CA ARG A 308 -13.50 1.52 -10.89
C ARG A 308 -12.38 1.38 -11.89
N THR A 309 -12.36 0.28 -12.59
CA THR A 309 -11.46 0.02 -13.72
C THR A 309 -11.88 0.86 -14.92
N ARG A 310 -10.89 1.49 -15.58
CA ARG A 310 -11.09 2.33 -16.77
C ARG A 310 -10.13 1.96 -17.88
N ARG A 311 -10.40 2.49 -19.09
CA ARG A 311 -9.53 2.35 -20.27
C ARG A 311 -9.15 0.88 -20.55
N GLY A 312 -10.14 -0.03 -20.48
CA GLY A 312 -9.89 -1.45 -20.77
C GLY A 312 -8.90 -2.13 -19.84
N GLY A 313 -8.79 -1.69 -18.56
CA GLY A 313 -7.88 -2.28 -17.59
C GLY A 313 -6.52 -1.58 -17.45
N LEU A 314 -6.30 -0.48 -18.20
CA LEU A 314 -5.05 0.29 -18.11
C LEU A 314 -5.04 1.31 -16.95
N ASP A 315 -6.21 1.70 -16.44
CA ASP A 315 -6.36 2.65 -15.32
C ASP A 315 -7.11 1.95 -14.17
N VAL A 316 -6.36 1.34 -13.27
CA VAL A 316 -6.86 0.51 -12.16
C VAL A 316 -6.30 0.98 -10.82
N GLU A 317 -6.93 0.57 -9.73
CA GLU A 317 -6.37 0.71 -8.38
C GLU A 317 -5.32 -0.39 -8.14
N GLY A 318 -4.12 -0.02 -7.68
CA GLY A 318 -3.05 -0.99 -7.43
C GLY A 318 -3.35 -1.91 -6.24
N LEU A 319 -3.66 -1.32 -5.10
CA LEU A 319 -4.11 -1.97 -3.86
C LEU A 319 -5.07 -1.04 -3.10
N GLY A 320 -4.74 0.27 -3.06
CA GLY A 320 -5.53 1.24 -2.29
C GLY A 320 -5.17 1.21 -0.80
N ILE A 321 -3.95 1.65 -0.46
CA ILE A 321 -3.49 1.78 0.94
C ILE A 321 -4.48 2.54 1.82
N VAL A 322 -5.23 3.49 1.25
CA VAL A 322 -6.25 4.29 1.93
C VAL A 322 -7.36 3.48 2.60
N TYR A 323 -7.67 2.29 2.07
CA TYR A 323 -8.62 1.36 2.70
C TYR A 323 -8.04 0.79 4.01
N LEU A 324 -6.76 0.46 3.98
CA LEU A 324 -6.05 -0.08 5.14
C LEU A 324 -5.79 1.01 6.20
N GLU A 325 -5.53 2.25 5.78
CA GLU A 325 -5.43 3.42 6.67
C GLU A 325 -6.79 3.68 7.37
N ALA A 326 -7.89 3.57 6.63
CA ALA A 326 -9.23 3.66 7.18
C ALA A 326 -9.53 2.53 8.18
N SER A 327 -9.22 1.28 7.81
CA SER A 327 -9.36 0.12 8.72
C SER A 327 -8.49 0.28 9.97
N ALA A 328 -7.25 0.79 9.85
CA ALA A 328 -6.37 1.09 10.98
C ALA A 328 -6.99 2.15 11.91
N THR A 329 -7.73 3.11 11.36
CA THR A 329 -8.46 4.13 12.12
C THR A 329 -9.75 3.59 12.74
N GLY A 330 -10.10 2.32 12.49
CA GLY A 330 -11.30 1.68 13.02
C GLY A 330 -12.57 1.96 12.22
N LEU A 331 -12.44 2.35 10.95
CA LEU A 331 -13.59 2.59 10.08
C LEU A 331 -13.95 1.36 9.26
N PRO A 332 -15.24 1.00 9.13
CA PRO A 332 -15.68 0.07 8.11
C PRO A 332 -15.45 0.66 6.72
N VAL A 333 -15.17 -0.20 5.74
CA VAL A 333 -14.71 0.20 4.41
C VAL A 333 -15.71 -0.20 3.33
N VAL A 334 -16.03 0.73 2.42
CA VAL A 334 -16.71 0.42 1.16
C VAL A 334 -15.75 0.71 0.01
N ALA A 335 -15.18 -0.34 -0.55
CA ALA A 335 -14.24 -0.29 -1.67
C ALA A 335 -14.93 -0.59 -3.01
N GLY A 336 -14.29 -0.20 -4.11
CA GLY A 336 -14.70 -0.67 -5.45
C GLY A 336 -13.98 -1.96 -5.86
N ASP A 337 -14.41 -2.57 -6.96
CA ASP A 337 -13.85 -3.82 -7.51
C ASP A 337 -12.65 -3.61 -8.45
N SER A 338 -12.04 -2.43 -8.44
CA SER A 338 -10.96 -2.09 -9.37
C SER A 338 -9.61 -2.62 -8.92
N GLY A 339 -8.98 -3.41 -9.78
CA GLY A 339 -7.62 -3.88 -9.57
C GLY A 339 -7.44 -4.64 -8.27
N GLY A 340 -6.49 -4.21 -7.43
CA GLY A 340 -6.20 -4.81 -6.14
C GLY A 340 -7.00 -4.23 -4.96
N ALA A 341 -7.97 -3.33 -5.20
CA ALA A 341 -8.78 -2.78 -4.11
C ALA A 341 -9.54 -3.85 -3.29
N PRO A 342 -10.09 -4.93 -3.91
CA PRO A 342 -10.69 -6.02 -3.15
C PRO A 342 -9.73 -6.72 -2.17
N ASP A 343 -8.43 -6.75 -2.45
CA ASP A 343 -7.43 -7.37 -1.56
C ASP A 343 -7.24 -6.60 -0.23
N ALA A 344 -7.73 -5.35 -0.16
CA ALA A 344 -7.66 -4.50 1.02
C ALA A 344 -8.94 -4.51 1.87
N VAL A 345 -9.87 -5.45 1.63
CA VAL A 345 -11.13 -5.58 2.37
C VAL A 345 -11.45 -7.06 2.59
N LEU A 346 -11.93 -7.43 3.77
CA LEU A 346 -12.56 -8.72 4.03
C LEU A 346 -14.08 -8.53 3.94
N PRO A 347 -14.74 -8.96 2.83
CA PRO A 347 -16.15 -8.70 2.62
C PRO A 347 -17.04 -9.30 3.72
N GLY A 348 -17.90 -8.48 4.31
CA GLY A 348 -18.77 -8.87 5.42
C GLY A 348 -18.11 -8.84 6.80
N GLU A 349 -16.76 -8.74 6.89
CA GLU A 349 -16.04 -8.66 8.15
C GLU A 349 -15.51 -7.25 8.43
N THR A 350 -14.80 -6.65 7.47
CA THR A 350 -14.18 -5.32 7.62
C THR A 350 -14.87 -4.26 6.76
N GLY A 351 -15.78 -4.68 5.90
CA GLY A 351 -16.47 -3.81 4.96
C GLY A 351 -17.04 -4.55 3.77
N TRP A 352 -17.18 -3.83 2.65
CA TRP A 352 -17.81 -4.35 1.43
C TRP A 352 -17.04 -3.93 0.18
N VAL A 353 -17.12 -4.75 -0.85
CA VAL A 353 -16.65 -4.42 -2.20
C VAL A 353 -17.87 -4.23 -3.10
N VAL A 354 -17.96 -3.07 -3.75
CA VAL A 354 -19.05 -2.73 -4.66
C VAL A 354 -18.58 -2.75 -6.11
N ARG A 355 -19.47 -3.04 -7.03
CA ARG A 355 -19.15 -3.07 -8.46
C ARG A 355 -18.84 -1.68 -8.99
N GLY A 356 -17.84 -1.57 -9.87
CA GLY A 356 -17.48 -0.33 -10.54
C GLY A 356 -18.28 -0.05 -11.81
N ALA A 357 -18.99 -1.04 -12.35
CA ALA A 357 -19.78 -0.94 -13.57
C ALA A 357 -20.93 -1.96 -13.61
N PRO A 358 -22.07 -1.68 -14.28
CA PRO A 358 -22.40 -0.37 -14.86
C PRO A 358 -22.61 0.70 -13.79
N ARG A 359 -22.54 1.99 -14.18
CA ARG A 359 -22.54 3.13 -13.24
C ARG A 359 -23.77 3.14 -12.32
N GLU A 360 -24.95 2.87 -12.87
CA GLU A 360 -26.22 2.86 -12.11
C GLU A 360 -26.24 1.77 -11.05
N ALA A 361 -25.66 0.60 -11.36
CA ALA A 361 -25.50 -0.49 -10.40
C ALA A 361 -24.51 -0.12 -9.31
N ALA A 362 -23.37 0.48 -9.68
CA ALA A 362 -22.36 0.96 -8.72
C ALA A 362 -22.94 1.99 -7.74
N VAL A 363 -23.74 2.94 -8.23
CA VAL A 363 -24.41 3.97 -7.43
C VAL A 363 -25.39 3.34 -6.43
N ARG A 364 -26.27 2.44 -6.89
CA ARG A 364 -27.23 1.76 -6.03
C ARG A 364 -26.52 0.91 -4.97
N GLU A 365 -25.60 0.05 -5.39
CA GLU A 365 -24.89 -0.84 -4.48
C GLU A 365 -24.07 -0.05 -3.44
N THR A 366 -23.51 1.11 -3.82
CA THR A 366 -22.83 2.01 -2.89
C THR A 366 -23.80 2.54 -1.83
N ALA A 367 -24.99 2.99 -2.21
CA ALA A 367 -26.00 3.46 -1.26
C ALA A 367 -26.48 2.30 -0.36
N ASP A 368 -26.76 1.12 -0.94
CA ASP A 368 -27.24 -0.07 -0.21
C ASP A 368 -26.24 -0.54 0.86
N ARG A 369 -24.93 -0.31 0.65
CA ARG A 369 -23.89 -0.65 1.64
C ARG A 369 -23.65 0.47 2.66
N LEU A 370 -23.80 1.74 2.28
CA LEU A 370 -23.55 2.87 3.16
C LEU A 370 -24.72 3.13 4.13
N VAL A 371 -25.96 2.98 3.69
CA VAL A 371 -27.14 3.28 4.54
C VAL A 371 -27.13 2.45 5.83
N PRO A 372 -27.02 1.12 5.82
CA PRO A 372 -26.97 0.34 7.05
C PRO A 372 -25.80 0.73 7.95
N LEU A 373 -24.61 0.96 7.35
CA LEU A 373 -23.43 1.39 8.11
C LEU A 373 -23.62 2.76 8.79
N LEU A 374 -24.37 3.69 8.19
CA LEU A 374 -24.65 5.01 8.78
C LEU A 374 -25.74 4.93 9.85
N GLN A 375 -26.69 4.01 9.76
CA GLN A 375 -27.80 3.85 10.68
C GLN A 375 -27.45 3.01 11.92
N ASP A 376 -26.54 2.04 11.79
CA ASP A 376 -26.20 1.08 12.85
C ASP A 376 -24.80 1.33 13.42
N PRO A 377 -24.68 2.00 14.58
CA PRO A 377 -23.40 2.24 15.26
C PRO A 377 -22.70 0.96 15.69
N GLU A 378 -23.46 -0.09 16.05
CA GLU A 378 -22.90 -1.35 16.51
C GLU A 378 -22.25 -2.12 15.35
N LEU A 379 -22.90 -2.16 14.18
CA LEU A 379 -22.33 -2.71 12.97
C LEU A 379 -21.03 -1.99 12.58
N ARG A 380 -21.03 -0.64 12.65
CA ARG A 380 -19.81 0.15 12.38
C ARG A 380 -18.68 -0.21 13.34
N ARG A 381 -18.99 -0.27 14.64
CA ARG A 381 -18.01 -0.60 15.68
C ARG A 381 -17.42 -2.00 15.44
N THR A 382 -18.26 -2.99 15.24
CA THR A 382 -17.83 -4.39 15.03
C THR A 382 -16.95 -4.53 13.79
N MET A 383 -17.36 -3.97 12.65
CA MET A 383 -16.57 -4.00 11.42
C MET A 383 -15.28 -3.20 11.54
N GLY A 384 -15.30 -2.05 12.18
CA GLY A 384 -14.14 -1.21 12.40
C GLY A 384 -13.09 -1.86 13.30
N GLU A 385 -13.51 -2.46 14.42
CA GLU A 385 -12.63 -3.22 15.32
C GLU A 385 -11.99 -4.42 14.61
N ARG A 386 -12.78 -5.15 13.82
CA ARG A 386 -12.28 -6.26 13.01
C ARG A 386 -11.28 -5.79 11.96
N GLY A 387 -11.56 -4.65 11.30
CA GLY A 387 -10.68 -4.04 10.33
C GLY A 387 -9.33 -3.65 10.93
N ARG A 388 -9.36 -2.99 12.10
CA ARG A 388 -8.16 -2.63 12.83
C ARG A 388 -7.34 -3.84 13.25
N ALA A 389 -7.97 -4.84 13.86
CA ALA A 389 -7.29 -6.07 14.25
C ALA A 389 -6.60 -6.76 13.05
N TRP A 390 -7.27 -6.79 11.90
CA TRP A 390 -6.71 -7.34 10.68
C TRP A 390 -5.50 -6.55 10.16
N VAL A 391 -5.54 -5.21 10.25
CA VAL A 391 -4.37 -4.38 9.91
C VAL A 391 -3.21 -4.66 10.86
N GLU A 392 -3.46 -4.71 12.14
CA GLU A 392 -2.43 -5.00 13.16
C GLU A 392 -1.82 -6.39 12.98
N GLU A 393 -2.59 -7.36 12.53
CA GLU A 393 -2.16 -8.74 12.30
C GLU A 393 -1.36 -8.91 11.00
N LYS A 394 -1.71 -8.20 9.92
CA LYS A 394 -1.23 -8.52 8.55
C LYS A 394 -0.50 -7.39 7.84
N TRP A 395 -0.78 -6.12 8.16
CA TRP A 395 -0.46 -4.98 7.31
C TRP A 395 0.49 -3.96 7.93
N ARG A 396 1.07 -4.24 9.09
CA ARG A 396 2.05 -3.35 9.70
C ARG A 396 3.39 -3.39 8.96
N TRP A 397 4.03 -2.24 8.87
CA TRP A 397 5.32 -2.11 8.22
C TRP A 397 6.40 -3.02 8.78
N ASP A 398 6.45 -3.24 10.10
CA ASP A 398 7.46 -4.10 10.74
C ASP A 398 7.27 -5.58 10.40
N LEU A 399 6.03 -6.06 10.24
CA LEU A 399 5.76 -7.43 9.78
C LEU A 399 6.23 -7.63 8.33
N LEU A 400 5.98 -6.63 7.47
CA LEU A 400 6.36 -6.69 6.06
C LEU A 400 7.87 -6.53 5.86
N ALA A 401 8.52 -5.68 6.66
CA ALA A 401 9.98 -5.59 6.69
C ALA A 401 10.63 -6.89 7.18
N ALA A 402 10.06 -7.54 8.21
CA ALA A 402 10.52 -8.85 8.67
C ALA A 402 10.38 -9.91 7.58
N ARG A 403 9.24 -9.92 6.87
CA ARG A 403 9.04 -10.83 5.71
C ARG A 403 10.05 -10.60 4.59
N LEU A 404 10.34 -9.33 4.24
CA LEU A 404 11.38 -9.05 3.25
C LEU A 404 12.76 -9.49 3.73
N ARG A 405 13.09 -9.27 5.00
CA ARG A 405 14.36 -9.72 5.60
C ARG A 405 14.58 -11.23 5.45
N GLU A 406 13.54 -12.03 5.56
CA GLU A 406 13.60 -13.49 5.36
C GLU A 406 13.87 -13.86 3.88
N LEU A 407 13.45 -13.00 2.97
CA LEU A 407 13.69 -13.20 1.53
C LEU A 407 15.09 -12.77 1.10
N LEU A 408 15.74 -11.88 1.85
CA LEU A 408 17.08 -11.34 1.58
C LEU A 408 18.18 -12.20 2.25
#